data_5f1c2a6487aa859a9da5eecc9b634455
#
_entry.id   5f1c2a6487aa859a9da5eecc9b634455
#
_cell.length_a   1.000
_cell.length_b   1.000
_cell.length_c   1.000
_cell.angle_alpha   90.00
_cell.angle_beta   90.00
_cell.angle_gamma   90.00
#
_symmetry.space_group_name_H-M   'P 1'
#
loop_
_entity.id
_entity.type
_entity.pdbx_description
1 polymer ?
#
loop_
_entity_poly.entity_id
_entity_poly.type
_entity_poly.pdbx_seq_one_letter_code
_entity_poly.pdbx_strand_id
1 'polypeptide(L)'
;MPLSERLNTPISSAELERRWRAVRAAMEKEKIDVLLMQNNNDHMGGYVRYFTDMPATNGYPNTVVFPRDDEMTVVCQGPFHGSEATAQGDQNWRGVKRILTTPSYASAHYTKEYDPELAATALKPFAQATIGYVGTYQMSYALLDYMKRAFPQARFVDASEMVDRIKVIKSAEEMELVKRAALMQDGAMRAAFAAAKPGMRDTEVAAVAQHYSQCHGSENGIYLCASMPLGKPSKFANRHLQNRVIQKGDQIALLVEDNGPGGMYTELGRSCVVGAKVPQAMKDELEFCKASRKLTLDLLKPGTACKDIWDTFNDFMRKNGRPAEARLYCHGQGYDLVERPLVRHDEPMTIQKDMNIVVHPTYFHAGYLNWLCDNYLIGGNGPGDRLHQFPEEIVEVG
;
A
#
# COMPACT_ATOMS: atom_id res chain seq x y z
N MET A 1 -7.82 -1.73 27.78
CA MET A 1 -7.93 -0.49 26.98
C MET A 1 -8.94 -0.74 25.88
N PRO A 2 -9.94 0.11 25.69
CA PRO A 2 -10.88 -0.02 24.57
C PRO A 2 -10.14 -0.03 23.24
N LEU A 3 -10.65 -0.78 22.27
CA LEU A 3 -10.05 -0.93 20.95
C LEU A 3 -9.87 0.42 20.23
N SER A 4 -10.86 1.31 20.38
CA SER A 4 -10.85 2.68 19.80
C SER A 4 -9.79 3.61 20.40
N GLU A 5 -9.25 3.30 21.58
CA GLU A 5 -8.17 4.08 22.19
C GLU A 5 -6.81 3.68 21.65
N ARG A 6 -6.69 2.47 21.08
CA ARG A 6 -5.44 1.97 20.53
C ARG A 6 -5.30 2.22 19.04
N LEU A 7 -6.38 2.02 18.29
CA LEU A 7 -6.46 2.24 16.86
C LEU A 7 -7.55 3.26 16.57
N ASN A 8 -7.28 4.25 15.73
CA ASN A 8 -8.27 5.26 15.35
C ASN A 8 -9.51 4.63 14.70
N THR A 9 -9.32 3.58 13.91
CA THR A 9 -10.39 2.87 13.22
C THR A 9 -10.02 1.40 13.10
N PRO A 10 -10.22 0.58 14.15
CA PRO A 10 -9.96 -0.85 14.07
C PRO A 10 -10.96 -1.52 13.14
N ILE A 11 -10.52 -2.54 12.41
CA ILE A 11 -11.44 -3.38 11.66
C ILE A 11 -12.29 -4.22 12.64
N SER A 12 -13.49 -4.60 12.24
CA SER A 12 -14.36 -5.41 13.12
C SER A 12 -13.80 -6.82 13.35
N SER A 13 -14.13 -7.41 14.50
CA SER A 13 -13.78 -8.81 14.75
C SER A 13 -14.42 -9.75 13.74
N ALA A 14 -15.65 -9.44 13.30
CA ALA A 14 -16.35 -10.22 12.27
C ALA A 14 -15.58 -10.24 10.94
N GLU A 15 -14.98 -9.11 10.55
CA GLU A 15 -14.16 -9.04 9.34
C GLU A 15 -12.84 -9.82 9.50
N LEU A 16 -12.15 -9.73 10.62
CA LEU A 16 -10.97 -10.55 10.89
C LEU A 16 -11.30 -12.05 10.84
N GLU A 17 -12.38 -12.48 11.45
CA GLU A 17 -12.84 -13.87 11.39
C GLU A 17 -13.18 -14.30 9.96
N ARG A 18 -13.79 -13.43 9.15
CA ARG A 18 -14.05 -13.69 7.73
C ARG A 18 -12.73 -13.96 6.99
N ARG A 19 -11.71 -13.11 7.21
CA ARG A 19 -10.37 -13.26 6.60
C ARG A 19 -9.75 -14.59 7.01
N TRP A 20 -9.72 -14.88 8.31
CA TRP A 20 -9.12 -16.13 8.82
C TRP A 20 -9.82 -17.36 8.29
N ARG A 21 -11.15 -17.38 8.22
CA ARG A 21 -11.92 -18.49 7.62
C ARG A 21 -11.56 -18.68 6.14
N ALA A 22 -11.47 -17.61 5.37
CA ALA A 22 -11.12 -17.69 3.95
C ALA A 22 -9.70 -18.23 3.73
N VAL A 23 -8.74 -17.74 4.53
CA VAL A 23 -7.34 -18.21 4.45
C VAL A 23 -7.23 -19.67 4.91
N ARG A 24 -7.87 -20.07 6.02
CA ARG A 24 -7.86 -21.46 6.50
C ARG A 24 -8.44 -22.44 5.47
N ALA A 25 -9.54 -22.05 4.81
CA ALA A 25 -10.11 -22.85 3.72
C ALA A 25 -9.15 -23.01 2.53
N ALA A 26 -8.40 -21.96 2.18
CA ALA A 26 -7.38 -22.04 1.16
C ALA A 26 -6.18 -22.90 1.59
N MET A 27 -5.73 -22.76 2.84
CA MET A 27 -4.67 -23.62 3.41
C MET A 27 -5.05 -25.11 3.39
N GLU A 28 -6.28 -25.46 3.73
CA GLU A 28 -6.79 -26.82 3.65
C GLU A 28 -6.69 -27.38 2.22
N LYS A 29 -7.17 -26.58 1.24
CA LYS A 29 -7.13 -26.94 -0.18
C LYS A 29 -5.70 -27.17 -0.68
N GLU A 30 -4.76 -26.32 -0.25
CA GLU A 30 -3.35 -26.39 -0.67
C GLU A 30 -2.49 -27.28 0.25
N LYS A 31 -3.10 -27.90 1.26
CA LYS A 31 -2.43 -28.79 2.24
C LYS A 31 -1.29 -28.08 2.97
N ILE A 32 -1.55 -26.87 3.43
CA ILE A 32 -0.66 -26.07 4.25
C ILE A 32 -1.17 -26.14 5.70
N ASP A 33 -0.28 -26.45 6.64
CA ASP A 33 -0.65 -26.66 8.04
C ASP A 33 -0.50 -25.39 8.88
N VAL A 34 0.47 -24.54 8.53
CA VAL A 34 0.74 -23.29 9.23
C VAL A 34 1.34 -22.27 8.29
N LEU A 35 0.97 -20.99 8.45
CA LEU A 35 1.61 -19.87 7.76
C LEU A 35 2.60 -19.16 8.68
N LEU A 36 3.68 -18.67 8.08
CA LEU A 36 4.68 -17.83 8.72
C LEU A 36 4.85 -16.56 7.90
N MET A 37 4.73 -15.40 8.55
CA MET A 37 4.93 -14.10 7.93
C MET A 37 5.65 -13.16 8.88
N GLN A 38 6.37 -12.19 8.32
CA GLN A 38 7.06 -11.15 9.08
C GLN A 38 7.03 -9.84 8.31
N ASN A 39 6.93 -8.73 9.00
CA ASN A 39 7.19 -7.42 8.41
C ASN A 39 7.94 -6.49 9.39
N ASN A 40 8.58 -5.50 8.82
CA ASN A 40 9.20 -4.38 9.54
C ASN A 40 9.12 -3.09 8.71
N ASN A 41 8.17 -3.01 7.79
CA ASN A 41 8.01 -1.90 6.86
C ASN A 41 6.54 -1.45 6.87
N ASP A 42 6.31 -0.19 7.22
CA ASP A 42 4.99 0.39 7.38
C ASP A 42 4.32 0.80 6.06
N HIS A 43 5.06 0.82 4.94
CA HIS A 43 4.49 1.01 3.60
C HIS A 43 4.03 -0.31 2.95
N MET A 44 4.65 -1.42 3.37
CA MET A 44 4.47 -2.75 2.77
C MET A 44 4.24 -3.82 3.85
N GLY A 45 3.63 -3.47 4.96
CA GLY A 45 3.37 -4.35 6.11
C GLY A 45 2.05 -5.12 6.05
N GLY A 46 1.39 -5.12 4.90
CA GLY A 46 0.00 -5.51 4.75
C GLY A 46 -0.34 -6.95 5.08
N TYR A 47 0.58 -7.89 4.91
CA TYR A 47 0.28 -9.29 5.29
C TYR A 47 0.06 -9.43 6.79
N VAL A 48 0.99 -8.98 7.63
CA VAL A 48 0.82 -9.08 9.09
C VAL A 48 -0.42 -8.31 9.53
N ARG A 49 -0.65 -7.11 8.99
CA ARG A 49 -1.83 -6.30 9.33
C ARG A 49 -3.13 -6.99 8.91
N TYR A 50 -3.17 -7.64 7.76
CA TYR A 50 -4.35 -8.35 7.28
C TYR A 50 -4.83 -9.42 8.26
N PHE A 51 -3.90 -10.08 8.97
CA PHE A 51 -4.20 -11.11 9.96
C PHE A 51 -4.46 -10.57 11.37
N THR A 52 -3.81 -9.48 11.76
CA THR A 52 -3.76 -9.03 13.15
C THR A 52 -4.42 -7.68 13.40
N ASP A 53 -4.70 -6.91 12.35
CA ASP A 53 -5.08 -5.49 12.42
C ASP A 53 -4.01 -4.59 13.07
N MET A 54 -2.82 -5.13 13.30
CA MET A 54 -1.70 -4.39 13.88
C MET A 54 -0.92 -3.68 12.79
N PRO A 55 -0.79 -2.34 12.86
CA PRO A 55 0.04 -1.63 11.91
C PRO A 55 1.50 -2.08 12.02
N ALA A 56 2.17 -2.15 10.88
CA ALA A 56 3.61 -2.36 10.85
C ALA A 56 4.34 -1.14 11.41
N THR A 57 5.52 -1.35 11.98
CA THR A 57 6.38 -0.27 12.46
C THR A 57 7.80 -0.49 11.92
N ASN A 58 8.34 0.50 11.24
CA ASN A 58 9.69 0.42 10.66
C ASN A 58 10.74 0.09 11.73
N GLY A 59 11.57 -0.90 11.42
CA GLY A 59 12.65 -1.35 12.30
C GLY A 59 12.22 -2.27 13.44
N TYR A 60 10.92 -2.50 13.64
CA TYR A 60 10.37 -3.35 14.70
C TYR A 60 9.56 -4.50 14.08
N PRO A 61 10.22 -5.61 13.71
CA PRO A 61 9.54 -6.70 13.03
C PRO A 61 8.46 -7.32 13.92
N ASN A 62 7.31 -7.60 13.29
CA ASN A 62 6.29 -8.48 13.84
C ASN A 62 6.31 -9.77 13.03
N THR A 63 6.44 -10.90 13.71
CA THR A 63 6.39 -12.23 13.11
C THR A 63 5.14 -12.94 13.56
N VAL A 64 4.33 -13.43 12.64
CA VAL A 64 3.07 -14.13 12.92
C VAL A 64 3.21 -15.58 12.49
N VAL A 65 2.88 -16.48 13.42
CA VAL A 65 2.66 -17.91 13.18
C VAL A 65 1.16 -18.12 13.19
N PHE A 66 0.56 -18.47 12.05
CA PHE A 66 -0.87 -18.66 11.88
C PHE A 66 -1.18 -20.14 11.54
N PRO A 67 -1.53 -20.95 12.54
CA PRO A 67 -1.96 -22.34 12.33
C PRO A 67 -3.32 -22.41 11.62
N ARG A 68 -3.50 -23.47 10.79
CA ARG A 68 -4.78 -23.72 10.15
C ARG A 68 -5.90 -23.97 11.18
N ASP A 69 -5.61 -24.70 12.25
CA ASP A 69 -6.62 -25.22 13.17
C ASP A 69 -6.50 -24.64 14.60
N ASP A 70 -5.77 -23.53 14.78
CA ASP A 70 -5.53 -22.93 16.09
C ASP A 70 -5.41 -21.40 15.99
N GLU A 71 -5.34 -20.70 17.14
CA GLU A 71 -5.08 -19.29 17.22
C GLU A 71 -3.62 -18.95 16.96
N MET A 72 -3.37 -17.69 16.58
CA MET A 72 -2.04 -17.20 16.23
C MET A 72 -1.08 -17.12 17.42
N THR A 73 0.21 -17.21 17.12
CA THR A 73 1.29 -16.69 17.97
C THR A 73 1.96 -15.53 17.28
N VAL A 74 2.18 -14.44 18.02
CA VAL A 74 2.92 -13.27 17.51
C VAL A 74 4.25 -13.15 18.23
N VAL A 75 5.31 -12.90 17.47
CA VAL A 75 6.63 -12.52 17.99
C VAL A 75 6.85 -11.05 17.66
N CYS A 76 7.11 -10.23 18.67
CA CYS A 76 7.37 -8.80 18.47
C CYS A 76 8.42 -8.30 19.47
N GLN A 77 8.93 -7.10 19.26
CA GLN A 77 9.77 -6.47 20.28
C GLN A 77 8.91 -6.10 21.48
N GLY A 78 9.36 -6.46 22.67
CA GLY A 78 8.70 -6.11 23.91
C GLY A 78 9.64 -5.40 24.87
N PRO A 79 9.09 -4.66 25.85
CA PRO A 79 9.90 -4.03 26.90
C PRO A 79 10.47 -5.03 27.91
N PHE A 80 10.13 -6.32 27.82
CA PHE A 80 10.27 -7.26 28.92
C PHE A 80 11.02 -8.55 28.56
N HIS A 81 12.24 -8.46 28.05
CA HIS A 81 13.22 -9.55 28.13
C HIS A 81 12.75 -10.95 27.72
N GLY A 82 12.14 -11.11 26.57
CA GLY A 82 11.70 -12.42 26.08
C GLY A 82 10.56 -13.04 26.88
N SER A 83 9.75 -12.23 27.57
CA SER A 83 8.61 -12.70 28.33
C SER A 83 7.53 -13.26 27.39
N GLU A 84 6.94 -14.35 27.80
CA GLU A 84 5.72 -14.87 27.19
C GLU A 84 4.52 -14.27 27.92
N ALA A 85 3.58 -13.73 27.14
CA ALA A 85 2.29 -13.28 27.64
C ALA A 85 1.15 -14.01 26.92
N THR A 86 0.13 -14.37 27.67
CA THR A 86 -1.12 -14.82 27.04
C THR A 86 -1.87 -13.61 26.51
N ALA A 87 -2.33 -13.71 25.27
CA ALA A 87 -3.15 -12.69 24.63
C ALA A 87 -4.61 -13.12 24.52
N GLN A 88 -4.96 -14.32 25.01
CA GLN A 88 -6.29 -14.86 24.88
C GLN A 88 -7.33 -13.94 25.53
N GLY A 89 -8.29 -13.46 24.72
CA GLY A 89 -9.31 -12.51 25.15
C GLY A 89 -8.88 -11.04 25.14
N ASP A 90 -7.63 -10.72 24.79
CA ASP A 90 -7.21 -9.33 24.58
C ASP A 90 -7.84 -8.76 23.31
N GLN A 91 -8.62 -7.68 23.46
CA GLN A 91 -9.30 -7.03 22.34
C GLN A 91 -8.34 -6.38 21.33
N ASN A 92 -7.11 -6.12 21.70
CA ASN A 92 -6.09 -5.57 20.79
C ASN A 92 -5.34 -6.67 20.00
N TRP A 93 -5.30 -7.90 20.55
CA TRP A 93 -4.65 -9.05 19.95
C TRP A 93 -5.65 -10.14 19.61
N ARG A 94 -6.68 -9.76 18.88
CA ARG A 94 -7.77 -10.67 18.49
C ARG A 94 -7.24 -11.87 17.71
N GLY A 95 -7.69 -13.08 18.05
CA GLY A 95 -7.24 -14.32 17.44
C GLY A 95 -5.79 -14.71 17.75
N VAL A 96 -5.16 -14.06 18.73
CA VAL A 96 -3.81 -14.34 19.18
C VAL A 96 -3.89 -14.97 20.58
N LYS A 97 -3.38 -16.20 20.72
CA LYS A 97 -3.32 -16.87 22.03
C LYS A 97 -2.05 -16.54 22.81
N ARG A 98 -0.96 -16.21 22.10
CA ARG A 98 0.35 -16.06 22.72
C ARG A 98 1.17 -14.97 22.05
N ILE A 99 1.80 -14.10 22.84
CA ILE A 99 2.76 -13.11 22.42
C ILE A 99 4.12 -13.50 22.99
N LEU A 100 5.10 -13.60 22.13
CA LEU A 100 6.52 -13.81 22.50
C LEU A 100 7.26 -12.53 22.20
N THR A 101 8.07 -12.04 23.18
CA THR A 101 8.74 -10.76 23.02
C THR A 101 10.25 -10.92 22.99
N THR A 102 10.88 -10.26 22.02
CA THR A 102 12.34 -10.17 21.96
C THR A 102 12.84 -9.01 22.81
N PRO A 103 14.05 -9.10 23.39
CA PRO A 103 14.66 -7.99 24.14
C PRO A 103 15.15 -6.87 23.21
N SER A 104 15.26 -7.16 21.92
CA SER A 104 15.78 -6.24 20.90
C SER A 104 15.35 -6.67 19.51
N TYR A 105 15.47 -5.78 18.53
CA TYR A 105 15.24 -6.07 17.12
C TYR A 105 16.56 -6.37 16.38
N ALA A 106 16.48 -6.92 15.17
CA ALA A 106 17.61 -7.41 14.38
C ALA A 106 18.47 -6.26 13.80
N SER A 107 19.09 -5.46 14.64
CA SER A 107 19.97 -4.35 14.25
C SER A 107 21.47 -4.69 14.31
N ALA A 108 21.84 -5.76 15.00
CA ALA A 108 23.20 -6.22 15.14
C ALA A 108 23.31 -7.70 14.74
N HIS A 109 24.51 -8.13 14.38
CA HIS A 109 24.72 -9.51 13.91
C HIS A 109 24.23 -10.56 14.91
N TYR A 110 24.45 -10.38 16.19
CA TYR A 110 24.08 -11.35 17.23
C TYR A 110 22.58 -11.33 17.60
N THR A 111 21.81 -10.33 17.17
CA THR A 111 20.36 -10.22 17.45
C THR A 111 19.50 -10.76 16.30
N LYS A 112 20.09 -11.06 15.15
CA LYS A 112 19.36 -11.45 13.93
C LYS A 112 18.52 -12.73 14.05
N GLU A 113 18.80 -13.57 15.06
CA GLU A 113 18.11 -14.82 15.29
C GLU A 113 17.12 -14.80 16.46
N TYR A 114 16.93 -13.66 17.16
CA TYR A 114 16.02 -13.58 18.31
C TYR A 114 14.54 -13.83 17.88
N ASP A 115 14.07 -13.16 16.84
CA ASP A 115 12.73 -13.44 16.29
C ASP A 115 12.61 -14.88 15.75
N PRO A 116 13.58 -15.39 14.96
CA PRO A 116 13.59 -16.76 14.51
C PRO A 116 13.51 -17.79 15.62
N GLU A 117 14.28 -17.64 16.70
CA GLU A 117 14.27 -18.56 17.84
C GLU A 117 12.88 -18.65 18.50
N LEU A 118 12.26 -17.51 18.73
CA LEU A 118 10.93 -17.45 19.31
C LEU A 118 9.86 -17.99 18.35
N ALA A 119 9.91 -17.64 17.07
CA ALA A 119 9.00 -18.18 16.06
C ALA A 119 9.14 -19.72 15.94
N ALA A 120 10.36 -20.23 16.03
CA ALA A 120 10.62 -21.66 16.03
C ALA A 120 9.98 -22.36 17.23
N THR A 121 9.90 -21.74 18.40
CA THR A 121 9.20 -22.35 19.54
C THR A 121 7.71 -22.54 19.26
N ALA A 122 7.08 -21.60 18.53
CA ALA A 122 5.69 -21.71 18.11
C ALA A 122 5.48 -22.75 16.99
N LEU A 123 6.51 -22.98 16.18
CA LEU A 123 6.48 -23.92 15.05
C LEU A 123 6.86 -25.36 15.43
N LYS A 124 7.31 -25.64 16.66
CA LYS A 124 7.67 -27.02 17.10
C LYS A 124 6.61 -28.09 16.78
N PRO A 125 5.29 -27.82 16.97
CA PRO A 125 4.27 -28.81 16.60
C PRO A 125 4.20 -29.12 15.11
N PHE A 126 4.77 -28.26 14.26
CA PHE A 126 4.76 -28.34 12.80
C PHE A 126 6.10 -28.78 12.19
N ALA A 127 6.98 -29.41 12.98
CA ALA A 127 8.35 -29.76 12.57
C ALA A 127 8.44 -30.71 11.38
N GLN A 128 7.35 -31.40 11.02
CA GLN A 128 7.26 -32.31 9.85
C GLN A 128 6.11 -31.93 8.92
N ALA A 129 5.50 -30.76 9.13
CA ALA A 129 4.33 -30.28 8.41
C ALA A 129 4.70 -29.43 7.20
N THR A 130 3.70 -28.95 6.47
CA THR A 130 3.87 -27.95 5.42
C THR A 130 3.76 -26.56 6.02
N ILE A 131 4.82 -25.79 5.97
CA ILE A 131 4.92 -24.40 6.43
C ILE A 131 4.87 -23.48 5.20
N GLY A 132 3.85 -22.64 5.11
CA GLY A 132 3.69 -21.63 4.07
C GLY A 132 4.31 -20.30 4.49
N TYR A 133 5.28 -19.78 3.74
CA TYR A 133 5.76 -18.41 3.88
C TYR A 133 4.80 -17.45 3.18
N VAL A 134 4.52 -16.29 3.80
CA VAL A 134 3.68 -15.25 3.21
C VAL A 134 4.45 -13.94 3.16
N GLY A 135 4.59 -13.36 1.96
CA GLY A 135 5.34 -12.12 1.76
C GLY A 135 6.85 -12.31 1.92
N THR A 136 7.42 -13.29 1.23
CA THR A 136 8.85 -13.64 1.36
C THR A 136 9.80 -12.48 1.09
N TYR A 137 9.38 -11.48 0.30
CA TYR A 137 10.15 -10.26 0.03
C TYR A 137 10.25 -9.31 1.25
N GLN A 138 9.39 -9.49 2.27
CA GLN A 138 9.40 -8.73 3.53
C GLN A 138 10.11 -9.49 4.66
N MET A 139 10.29 -10.80 4.50
CA MET A 139 10.88 -11.64 5.54
C MET A 139 12.41 -11.53 5.51
N SER A 140 13.03 -11.44 6.69
CA SER A 140 14.48 -11.42 6.76
C SER A 140 15.08 -12.76 6.30
N TYR A 141 16.21 -12.71 5.62
CA TYR A 141 16.96 -13.92 5.27
C TYR A 141 17.29 -14.75 6.53
N ALA A 142 17.62 -14.10 7.64
CA ALA A 142 17.93 -14.77 8.90
C ALA A 142 16.75 -15.64 9.40
N LEU A 143 15.51 -15.13 9.29
CA LEU A 143 14.32 -15.89 9.64
C LEU A 143 14.15 -17.12 8.74
N LEU A 144 14.24 -16.93 7.42
CA LEU A 144 14.05 -18.01 6.46
C LEU A 144 15.11 -19.10 6.59
N ASP A 145 16.37 -18.72 6.75
CA ASP A 145 17.49 -19.63 6.93
C ASP A 145 17.40 -20.40 8.24
N TYR A 146 17.08 -19.71 9.34
CA TYR A 146 16.89 -20.33 10.63
C TYR A 146 15.80 -21.40 10.61
N MET A 147 14.63 -21.09 10.00
CA MET A 147 13.52 -22.05 9.90
C MET A 147 13.93 -23.32 9.16
N LYS A 148 14.65 -23.19 8.04
CA LYS A 148 15.15 -24.35 7.28
C LYS A 148 16.13 -25.21 8.08
N ARG A 149 16.99 -24.58 8.89
CA ARG A 149 17.94 -25.29 9.78
C ARG A 149 17.22 -25.97 10.96
N ALA A 150 16.25 -25.27 11.56
CA ALA A 150 15.52 -25.76 12.73
C ALA A 150 14.53 -26.89 12.39
N PHE A 151 13.95 -26.87 11.20
CA PHE A 151 12.94 -27.83 10.75
C PHE A 151 13.32 -28.52 9.43
N PRO A 152 14.38 -29.32 9.40
CA PRO A 152 14.86 -29.92 8.15
C PRO A 152 13.91 -30.96 7.54
N GLN A 153 12.90 -31.40 8.28
CA GLN A 153 11.87 -32.34 7.81
C GLN A 153 10.56 -31.64 7.41
N ALA A 154 10.43 -30.34 7.67
CA ALA A 154 9.27 -29.59 7.24
C ALA A 154 9.35 -29.27 5.74
N ARG A 155 8.19 -29.25 5.09
CA ARG A 155 8.08 -28.77 3.72
C ARG A 155 7.79 -27.27 3.71
N PHE A 156 8.65 -26.47 3.11
CA PHE A 156 8.45 -25.02 2.97
C PHE A 156 7.92 -24.69 1.58
N VAL A 157 6.86 -23.87 1.53
CA VAL A 157 6.23 -23.39 0.29
C VAL A 157 5.98 -21.89 0.35
N ASP A 158 5.96 -21.22 -0.80
CA ASP A 158 5.51 -19.84 -0.88
C ASP A 158 3.98 -19.81 -0.98
N ALA A 159 3.31 -19.26 0.01
CA ALA A 159 1.87 -19.12 0.10
C ALA A 159 1.39 -17.69 -0.17
N SER A 160 2.27 -16.79 -0.64
CA SER A 160 1.94 -15.39 -0.86
C SER A 160 0.81 -15.21 -1.87
N GLU A 161 0.88 -15.93 -3.00
CA GLU A 161 -0.17 -15.85 -4.04
C GLU A 161 -1.53 -16.33 -3.53
N MET A 162 -1.56 -17.37 -2.70
CA MET A 162 -2.80 -17.87 -2.08
C MET A 162 -3.46 -16.77 -1.23
N VAL A 163 -2.69 -16.05 -0.42
CA VAL A 163 -3.20 -14.96 0.42
C VAL A 163 -3.58 -13.75 -0.43
N ASP A 164 -2.79 -13.39 -1.44
CA ASP A 164 -3.07 -12.29 -2.35
C ASP A 164 -4.43 -12.42 -3.03
N ARG A 165 -4.74 -13.62 -3.55
CA ARG A 165 -6.04 -13.88 -4.20
C ARG A 165 -7.24 -13.63 -3.29
N ILE A 166 -7.06 -13.72 -1.98
CA ILE A 166 -8.10 -13.42 -0.98
C ILE A 166 -8.08 -11.93 -0.65
N LYS A 167 -6.89 -11.36 -0.39
CA LYS A 167 -6.68 -10.00 0.08
C LYS A 167 -7.06 -8.94 -0.97
N VAL A 168 -6.92 -9.24 -2.27
CA VAL A 168 -7.24 -8.30 -3.34
C VAL A 168 -8.73 -7.99 -3.43
N ILE A 169 -9.61 -8.89 -2.96
CA ILE A 169 -11.06 -8.70 -2.93
C ILE A 169 -11.45 -8.03 -1.63
N LYS A 170 -11.82 -6.77 -1.71
CA LYS A 170 -12.14 -5.96 -0.53
C LYS A 170 -13.55 -6.27 -0.02
N SER A 171 -13.68 -6.40 1.30
CA SER A 171 -15.00 -6.46 1.94
C SER A 171 -15.71 -5.10 1.89
N ALA A 172 -16.98 -5.08 2.24
CA ALA A 172 -17.72 -3.83 2.36
C ALA A 172 -17.10 -2.88 3.39
N GLU A 173 -16.58 -3.42 4.50
CA GLU A 173 -15.91 -2.65 5.54
C GLU A 173 -14.58 -2.08 5.02
N GLU A 174 -13.77 -2.88 4.34
CA GLU A 174 -12.52 -2.43 3.72
C GLU A 174 -12.77 -1.35 2.65
N MET A 175 -13.80 -1.50 1.82
CA MET A 175 -14.19 -0.49 0.83
C MET A 175 -14.57 0.84 1.47
N GLU A 176 -15.22 0.81 2.63
CA GLU A 176 -15.55 2.05 3.37
C GLU A 176 -14.29 2.74 3.90
N LEU A 177 -13.31 1.99 4.40
CA LEU A 177 -12.01 2.54 4.81
C LEU A 177 -11.25 3.16 3.63
N VAL A 178 -11.28 2.52 2.46
CA VAL A 178 -10.70 3.07 1.21
C VAL A 178 -11.34 4.41 0.84
N LYS A 179 -12.67 4.52 0.93
CA LYS A 179 -13.38 5.80 0.66
C LYS A 179 -12.99 6.89 1.64
N ARG A 180 -12.83 6.56 2.92
CA ARG A 180 -12.38 7.53 3.95
C ARG A 180 -10.97 8.01 3.68
N ALA A 181 -10.07 7.11 3.25
CA ALA A 181 -8.72 7.48 2.86
C ALA A 181 -8.72 8.47 1.69
N ALA A 182 -9.50 8.21 0.65
CA ALA A 182 -9.63 9.11 -0.50
C ALA A 182 -10.15 10.51 -0.11
N LEU A 183 -11.17 10.59 0.75
CA LEU A 183 -11.69 11.88 1.25
C LEU A 183 -10.66 12.64 2.09
N MET A 184 -9.87 11.94 2.88
CA MET A 184 -8.78 12.54 3.67
C MET A 184 -7.72 13.14 2.73
N GLN A 185 -7.33 12.42 1.69
CA GLN A 185 -6.35 12.89 0.69
C GLN A 185 -6.85 14.11 -0.08
N ASP A 186 -8.15 14.19 -0.38
CA ASP A 186 -8.76 15.40 -0.95
C ASP A 186 -8.54 16.63 -0.06
N GLY A 187 -8.67 16.47 1.25
CA GLY A 187 -8.38 17.50 2.23
C GLY A 187 -6.90 17.88 2.28
N ALA A 188 -6.03 16.89 2.26
CA ALA A 188 -4.57 17.08 2.25
C ALA A 188 -4.10 17.84 1.00
N MET A 189 -4.62 17.49 -0.18
CA MET A 189 -4.32 18.17 -1.44
C MET A 189 -4.80 19.63 -1.41
N ARG A 190 -6.04 19.87 -0.94
CA ARG A 190 -6.58 21.25 -0.76
C ARG A 190 -5.70 22.08 0.16
N ALA A 191 -5.30 21.53 1.31
CA ALA A 191 -4.46 22.23 2.27
C ALA A 191 -3.09 22.59 1.68
N ALA A 192 -2.46 21.64 0.99
CA ALA A 192 -1.15 21.83 0.37
C ALA A 192 -1.20 22.91 -0.72
N PHE A 193 -2.18 22.86 -1.64
CA PHE A 193 -2.28 23.85 -2.71
C PHE A 193 -2.71 25.22 -2.23
N ALA A 194 -3.54 25.29 -1.19
CA ALA A 194 -3.88 26.56 -0.56
C ALA A 194 -2.68 27.25 0.12
N ALA A 195 -1.72 26.46 0.61
CA ALA A 195 -0.50 26.98 1.22
C ALA A 195 0.58 27.36 0.20
N ALA A 196 0.58 26.72 -0.99
CA ALA A 196 1.63 26.85 -1.98
C ALA A 196 1.77 28.29 -2.51
N LYS A 197 2.95 28.87 -2.38
CA LYS A 197 3.26 30.24 -2.82
C LYS A 197 4.75 30.40 -3.13
N PRO A 198 5.14 31.43 -3.91
CA PRO A 198 6.55 31.76 -4.12
C PRO A 198 7.30 31.96 -2.81
N GLY A 199 8.54 31.47 -2.75
CA GLY A 199 9.40 31.49 -1.57
C GLY A 199 9.32 30.27 -0.67
N MET A 200 8.26 29.47 -0.73
CA MET A 200 8.22 28.16 -0.08
C MET A 200 9.13 27.17 -0.81
N ARG A 201 9.53 26.13 -0.10
CA ARG A 201 10.17 24.96 -0.71
C ARG A 201 9.12 23.92 -1.10
N ASP A 202 9.36 23.15 -2.14
CA ASP A 202 8.45 22.07 -2.53
C ASP A 202 8.29 21.01 -1.43
N THR A 203 9.35 20.76 -0.62
CA THR A 203 9.24 19.91 0.57
C THR A 203 8.29 20.48 1.65
N GLU A 204 8.16 21.82 1.75
CA GLU A 204 7.22 22.44 2.70
C GLU A 204 5.76 22.25 2.23
N VAL A 205 5.50 22.26 0.91
CA VAL A 205 4.18 21.94 0.36
C VAL A 205 3.79 20.49 0.66
N ALA A 206 4.73 19.55 0.45
CA ALA A 206 4.53 18.14 0.84
C ALA A 206 4.28 17.98 2.34
N ALA A 207 5.01 18.72 3.19
CA ALA A 207 4.85 18.67 4.64
C ALA A 207 3.46 19.15 5.11
N VAL A 208 2.85 20.13 4.42
CA VAL A 208 1.47 20.56 4.70
C VAL A 208 0.48 19.42 4.44
N ALA A 209 0.61 18.73 3.30
CA ALA A 209 -0.23 17.56 3.00
C ALA A 209 -0.07 16.48 4.07
N GLN A 210 1.17 16.13 4.42
CA GLN A 210 1.49 15.12 5.43
C GLN A 210 0.90 15.49 6.80
N HIS A 211 1.06 16.74 7.23
CA HIS A 211 0.50 17.21 8.49
C HIS A 211 -1.02 17.07 8.51
N TYR A 212 -1.69 17.49 7.42
CA TYR A 212 -3.15 17.35 7.32
C TYR A 212 -3.57 15.87 7.47
N SER A 213 -2.97 14.98 6.70
CA SER A 213 -3.31 13.56 6.71
C SER A 213 -3.12 12.93 8.10
N GLN A 214 -1.99 13.20 8.76
CA GLN A 214 -1.72 12.69 10.11
C GLN A 214 -2.73 13.19 11.14
N CYS A 215 -3.15 14.46 11.06
CA CYS A 215 -4.18 14.99 11.92
C CYS A 215 -5.57 14.39 11.67
N HIS A 216 -5.78 13.74 10.50
CA HIS A 216 -7.07 13.18 10.10
C HIS A 216 -7.08 11.63 10.05
N GLY A 217 -6.08 10.99 10.65
CA GLY A 217 -6.07 9.55 10.88
C GLY A 217 -5.16 8.73 9.97
N SER A 218 -4.33 9.36 9.14
CA SER A 218 -3.25 8.66 8.45
C SER A 218 -2.21 8.16 9.46
N GLU A 219 -1.81 6.92 9.32
CA GLU A 219 -0.74 6.34 10.12
C GLU A 219 0.60 6.53 9.43
N ASN A 220 0.63 6.45 8.10
CA ASN A 220 1.84 6.56 7.29
C ASN A 220 1.55 6.85 5.81
N GLY A 221 2.56 7.35 5.08
CA GLY A 221 2.46 7.59 3.64
C GLY A 221 3.70 8.22 3.03
N ILE A 222 3.68 8.34 1.70
CA ILE A 222 4.66 9.08 0.94
C ILE A 222 4.01 10.32 0.32
N TYR A 223 4.75 11.43 0.36
CA TYR A 223 4.30 12.73 -0.14
C TYR A 223 5.40 13.25 -1.06
N LEU A 224 5.19 13.13 -2.36
CA LEU A 224 6.16 13.54 -3.36
C LEU A 224 5.73 14.86 -3.99
N CYS A 225 6.55 15.86 -3.86
CA CYS A 225 6.33 17.17 -4.49
C CYS A 225 7.49 17.49 -5.43
N ALA A 226 7.19 17.94 -6.62
CA ALA A 226 8.18 18.44 -7.57
C ALA A 226 7.75 19.81 -8.07
N SER A 227 8.63 20.80 -7.91
CA SER A 227 8.44 22.15 -8.45
C SER A 227 9.45 22.45 -9.56
N MET A 228 9.03 23.14 -10.61
CA MET A 228 9.87 23.50 -11.74
C MET A 228 9.30 24.67 -12.53
N PRO A 229 10.12 25.43 -13.27
CA PRO A 229 9.60 26.40 -14.23
C PRO A 229 8.72 25.72 -15.28
N LEU A 230 7.65 26.39 -15.68
CA LEU A 230 6.83 25.95 -16.83
C LEU A 230 7.69 25.73 -18.06
N GLY A 231 7.43 24.66 -18.78
CA GLY A 231 8.17 24.28 -19.99
C GLY A 231 9.56 23.70 -19.77
N LYS A 232 9.93 23.39 -18.52
CA LYS A 232 11.21 22.75 -18.18
C LYS A 232 11.00 21.33 -17.68
N PRO A 233 11.94 20.41 -17.99
CA PRO A 233 11.87 19.04 -17.51
C PRO A 233 11.92 18.97 -15.99
N SER A 234 11.11 18.08 -15.42
CA SER A 234 11.21 17.71 -14.03
C SER A 234 10.88 16.23 -13.82
N LYS A 235 11.23 15.75 -12.64
CA LYS A 235 10.86 14.43 -12.14
C LYS A 235 10.66 14.54 -10.64
N PHE A 236 9.88 13.62 -10.07
CA PHE A 236 9.89 13.43 -8.63
C PHE A 236 11.28 13.03 -8.16
N ALA A 237 11.72 13.67 -7.09
CA ALA A 237 12.94 13.33 -6.38
C ALA A 237 12.62 12.62 -5.08
N ASN A 238 13.58 11.88 -4.56
CA ASN A 238 13.49 11.37 -3.20
C ASN A 238 13.26 12.51 -2.21
N ARG A 239 12.51 12.26 -1.15
CA ARG A 239 12.09 13.22 -0.13
C ARG A 239 13.22 14.17 0.33
N HIS A 240 14.43 13.65 0.55
CA HIS A 240 15.56 14.47 1.01
C HIS A 240 16.22 15.29 -0.11
N LEU A 241 15.80 15.11 -1.34
CA LEU A 241 16.27 15.90 -2.51
C LEU A 241 15.23 16.92 -2.94
N GLN A 242 14.04 16.91 -2.36
CA GLN A 242 12.98 17.90 -2.55
C GLN A 242 13.31 19.13 -1.72
N ASN A 243 13.89 20.12 -2.32
CA ASN A 243 14.32 21.32 -1.59
C ASN A 243 14.40 22.57 -2.47
N ARG A 244 13.73 22.55 -3.62
CA ARG A 244 13.72 23.69 -4.52
C ARG A 244 12.81 24.79 -3.97
N VAL A 245 13.27 26.06 -4.02
CA VAL A 245 12.44 27.22 -3.70
C VAL A 245 11.52 27.51 -4.88
N ILE A 246 10.24 27.49 -4.65
CA ILE A 246 9.17 27.76 -5.60
C ILE A 246 9.23 29.22 -6.04
N GLN A 247 9.16 29.45 -7.34
CA GLN A 247 9.13 30.78 -7.95
C GLN A 247 7.75 31.05 -8.57
N LYS A 248 7.42 32.33 -8.73
CA LYS A 248 6.27 32.73 -9.54
C LYS A 248 6.41 32.19 -10.97
N GLY A 249 5.36 31.56 -11.48
CA GLY A 249 5.37 30.90 -12.79
C GLY A 249 5.87 29.46 -12.76
N ASP A 250 6.10 28.88 -11.60
CA ASP A 250 6.42 27.45 -11.50
C ASP A 250 5.15 26.59 -11.61
N GLN A 251 5.33 25.39 -12.13
CA GLN A 251 4.39 24.29 -11.96
C GLN A 251 4.82 23.44 -10.77
N ILE A 252 3.84 22.87 -10.07
CA ILE A 252 4.03 21.89 -9.00
C ILE A 252 3.23 20.65 -9.37
N ALA A 253 3.82 19.48 -9.20
CA ALA A 253 3.11 18.22 -9.14
C ALA A 253 3.24 17.66 -7.71
N LEU A 254 2.11 17.29 -7.10
CA LEU A 254 2.04 16.70 -5.77
C LEU A 254 1.37 15.34 -5.84
N LEU A 255 2.02 14.34 -5.27
CA LEU A 255 1.48 13.03 -4.98
C LEU A 255 1.27 12.91 -3.48
N VAL A 256 0.06 12.52 -3.09
CA VAL A 256 -0.29 12.07 -1.74
C VAL A 256 -0.68 10.61 -1.85
N GLU A 257 0.19 9.75 -1.37
CA GLU A 257 -0.04 8.31 -1.32
C GLU A 257 0.15 7.85 0.12
N ASP A 258 -0.94 7.82 0.84
CA ASP A 258 -0.97 7.50 2.26
C ASP A 258 -2.13 6.59 2.61
N ASN A 259 -2.03 5.96 3.78
CA ASN A 259 -3.16 5.24 4.33
C ASN A 259 -4.07 6.18 5.10
N GLY A 260 -5.36 5.90 5.04
CA GLY A 260 -6.36 6.60 5.84
C GLY A 260 -6.62 5.93 7.19
N PRO A 261 -7.64 6.42 7.90
CA PRO A 261 -8.11 5.77 9.13
C PRO A 261 -8.39 4.28 8.88
N GLY A 262 -7.79 3.41 9.69
CA GLY A 262 -7.88 1.95 9.52
C GLY A 262 -6.84 1.34 8.57
N GLY A 263 -5.94 2.16 8.00
CA GLY A 263 -4.73 1.72 7.33
C GLY A 263 -4.83 1.35 5.86
N MET A 264 -5.97 1.57 5.21
CA MET A 264 -6.12 1.35 3.77
C MET A 264 -5.51 2.48 2.97
N TYR A 265 -4.64 2.14 1.99
CA TYR A 265 -4.01 3.09 1.09
C TYR A 265 -4.90 3.51 -0.05
N THR A 266 -4.78 4.79 -0.41
CA THR A 266 -5.21 5.38 -1.67
C THR A 266 -4.12 6.31 -2.19
N GLU A 267 -4.27 6.82 -3.42
CA GLU A 267 -3.27 7.66 -4.07
C GLU A 267 -3.94 8.77 -4.86
N LEU A 268 -3.66 10.02 -4.49
CA LEU A 268 -4.14 11.21 -5.16
C LEU A 268 -2.96 12.00 -5.74
N GLY A 269 -2.98 12.24 -7.04
CA GLY A 269 -1.98 13.05 -7.71
C GLY A 269 -2.57 14.18 -8.51
N ARG A 270 -2.08 15.42 -8.32
CA ARG A 270 -2.51 16.61 -9.04
C ARG A 270 -1.37 17.57 -9.30
N SER A 271 -1.60 18.50 -10.23
CA SER A 271 -0.67 19.56 -10.56
C SER A 271 -1.31 20.94 -10.37
N CYS A 272 -0.49 21.93 -10.04
CA CYS A 272 -0.88 23.33 -10.00
C CYS A 272 0.17 24.26 -10.63
N VAL A 273 -0.21 25.51 -10.91
CA VAL A 273 0.70 26.58 -11.37
C VAL A 273 0.67 27.71 -10.36
N VAL A 274 1.84 28.22 -9.96
CA VAL A 274 2.00 29.19 -8.88
C VAL A 274 2.13 30.61 -9.44
N GLY A 275 1.21 31.51 -9.07
CA GLY A 275 1.25 32.94 -9.39
C GLY A 275 1.21 33.26 -10.90
N ALA A 276 0.72 32.34 -11.73
CA ALA A 276 0.60 32.52 -13.17
C ALA A 276 -0.61 31.76 -13.73
N LYS A 277 -0.99 32.06 -14.96
CA LYS A 277 -2.05 31.35 -15.68
C LYS A 277 -1.52 30.00 -16.20
N VAL A 278 -2.39 29.00 -16.18
CA VAL A 278 -2.10 27.69 -16.77
C VAL A 278 -2.01 27.81 -18.30
N PRO A 279 -0.86 27.48 -18.93
CA PRO A 279 -0.73 27.52 -20.39
C PRO A 279 -1.66 26.51 -21.07
N GLN A 280 -2.15 26.85 -22.27
CA GLN A 280 -3.01 25.96 -23.04
C GLN A 280 -2.32 24.62 -23.32
N ALA A 281 -1.04 24.62 -23.67
CA ALA A 281 -0.28 23.40 -23.91
C ALA A 281 -0.24 22.46 -22.69
N MET A 282 -0.20 23.00 -21.45
CA MET A 282 -0.27 22.17 -20.25
C MET A 282 -1.68 21.57 -20.06
N LYS A 283 -2.73 22.30 -20.42
CA LYS A 283 -4.11 21.77 -20.40
C LYS A 283 -4.28 20.67 -21.43
N ASP A 284 -3.73 20.84 -22.64
CA ASP A 284 -3.80 19.84 -23.71
C ASP A 284 -3.10 18.54 -23.30
N GLU A 285 -1.97 18.62 -22.59
CA GLU A 285 -1.29 17.46 -22.03
C GLU A 285 -2.10 16.80 -20.90
N LEU A 286 -2.82 17.55 -20.08
CA LEU A 286 -3.74 16.99 -19.09
C LEU A 286 -4.89 16.23 -19.75
N GLU A 287 -5.46 16.78 -20.84
CA GLU A 287 -6.51 16.08 -21.59
C GLU A 287 -5.99 14.78 -22.22
N PHE A 288 -4.74 14.74 -22.67
CA PHE A 288 -4.11 13.49 -23.09
C PHE A 288 -4.00 12.47 -21.95
N CYS A 289 -3.60 12.90 -20.74
CA CYS A 289 -3.58 12.04 -19.55
C CYS A 289 -4.98 11.49 -19.22
N LYS A 290 -6.01 12.35 -19.28
CA LYS A 290 -7.40 11.92 -19.08
C LYS A 290 -7.87 10.90 -20.11
N ALA A 291 -7.51 11.10 -21.38
CA ALA A 291 -7.84 10.16 -22.46
C ALA A 291 -7.18 8.80 -22.26
N SER A 292 -5.90 8.79 -21.89
CA SER A 292 -5.15 7.55 -21.60
C SER A 292 -5.71 6.82 -20.36
N ARG A 293 -6.10 7.56 -19.31
CA ARG A 293 -6.77 6.98 -18.14
C ARG A 293 -8.13 6.41 -18.51
N LYS A 294 -8.94 7.13 -19.29
CA LYS A 294 -10.24 6.66 -19.73
C LYS A 294 -10.13 5.32 -20.48
N LEU A 295 -9.15 5.18 -21.36
CA LEU A 295 -8.89 3.91 -22.04
C LEU A 295 -8.65 2.78 -21.04
N THR A 296 -7.84 3.02 -20.01
CA THR A 296 -7.59 2.04 -18.95
C THR A 296 -8.87 1.68 -18.20
N LEU A 297 -9.66 2.68 -17.79
CA LEU A 297 -10.92 2.47 -17.08
C LEU A 297 -11.92 1.67 -17.90
N ASP A 298 -11.99 1.90 -19.20
CA ASP A 298 -12.89 1.13 -20.10
C ASP A 298 -12.52 -0.37 -20.17
N LEU A 299 -11.28 -0.71 -19.84
CA LEU A 299 -10.76 -2.09 -19.82
C LEU A 299 -10.77 -2.74 -18.42
N LEU A 300 -10.90 -1.96 -17.34
CA LEU A 300 -10.93 -2.47 -15.96
C LEU A 300 -12.28 -3.17 -15.65
N LYS A 301 -12.60 -4.23 -16.38
CA LYS A 301 -13.82 -5.03 -16.21
C LYS A 301 -13.49 -6.38 -15.62
N PRO A 302 -14.35 -6.94 -14.75
CA PRO A 302 -14.16 -8.30 -14.25
C PRO A 302 -13.93 -9.29 -15.40
N GLY A 303 -12.86 -10.08 -15.29
CA GLY A 303 -12.42 -11.05 -16.30
C GLY A 303 -11.35 -10.54 -17.26
N THR A 304 -11.10 -9.23 -17.36
CA THR A 304 -10.02 -8.71 -18.22
C THR A 304 -8.65 -9.07 -17.64
N ALA A 305 -7.77 -9.61 -18.47
CA ALA A 305 -6.40 -9.90 -18.08
C ALA A 305 -5.58 -8.61 -17.95
N CYS A 306 -4.76 -8.50 -16.90
CA CYS A 306 -3.89 -7.33 -16.69
C CYS A 306 -2.94 -7.08 -17.86
N LYS A 307 -2.43 -8.16 -18.47
CA LYS A 307 -1.60 -8.09 -19.67
C LYS A 307 -2.29 -7.37 -20.83
N ASP A 308 -3.58 -7.66 -21.08
CA ASP A 308 -4.31 -7.07 -22.21
C ASP A 308 -4.54 -5.57 -22.00
N ILE A 309 -4.76 -5.15 -20.75
CA ILE A 309 -4.84 -3.73 -20.38
C ILE A 309 -3.50 -3.04 -20.63
N TRP A 310 -2.40 -3.65 -20.18
CA TRP A 310 -1.04 -3.14 -20.36
C TRP A 310 -0.68 -2.97 -21.84
N ASP A 311 -0.92 -4.00 -22.65
CA ASP A 311 -0.59 -3.99 -24.07
C ASP A 311 -1.41 -2.93 -24.82
N THR A 312 -2.73 -2.87 -24.54
CA THR A 312 -3.63 -1.87 -25.16
C THR A 312 -3.24 -0.44 -24.79
N PHE A 313 -2.88 -0.19 -23.52
CA PHE A 313 -2.39 1.11 -23.07
C PHE A 313 -1.10 1.51 -23.80
N ASN A 314 -0.15 0.60 -23.90
CA ASN A 314 1.11 0.86 -24.59
C ASN A 314 0.97 1.06 -26.10
N ASP A 315 0.02 0.36 -26.73
CA ASP A 315 -0.35 0.61 -28.12
C ASP A 315 -0.96 2.00 -28.32
N PHE A 316 -1.82 2.42 -27.40
CA PHE A 316 -2.36 3.79 -27.42
C PHE A 316 -1.25 4.84 -27.30
N MET A 317 -0.30 4.67 -26.37
CA MET A 317 0.82 5.57 -26.21
C MET A 317 1.63 5.70 -27.52
N ARG A 318 2.02 4.56 -28.11
CA ARG A 318 2.78 4.52 -29.38
C ARG A 318 2.03 5.16 -30.56
N LYS A 319 0.74 4.88 -30.69
CA LYS A 319 -0.12 5.44 -31.75
C LYS A 319 -0.24 6.97 -31.68
N ASN A 320 -0.09 7.53 -30.47
CA ASN A 320 -0.11 8.97 -30.23
C ASN A 320 1.29 9.61 -30.20
N GLY A 321 2.33 8.91 -30.69
CA GLY A 321 3.70 9.41 -30.72
C GLY A 321 4.34 9.58 -29.34
N ARG A 322 3.83 8.86 -28.33
CA ARG A 322 4.36 8.90 -26.96
C ARG A 322 5.19 7.65 -26.67
N PRO A 323 6.20 7.74 -25.80
CA PRO A 323 6.93 6.56 -25.35
C PRO A 323 6.01 5.56 -24.68
N ALA A 324 6.29 4.27 -24.83
CA ALA A 324 5.60 3.24 -24.10
C ALA A 324 5.83 3.44 -22.59
N GLU A 325 4.82 3.11 -21.79
CA GLU A 325 4.93 3.12 -20.34
C GLU A 325 5.84 1.95 -19.89
N ALA A 326 6.80 2.25 -19.06
CA ALA A 326 7.71 1.26 -18.48
C ALA A 326 7.50 1.08 -16.97
N ARG A 327 6.79 2.03 -16.34
CA ARG A 327 6.51 2.01 -14.91
C ARG A 327 5.24 1.21 -14.64
N LEU A 328 5.02 0.90 -13.38
CA LEU A 328 3.72 0.45 -12.90
C LEU A 328 2.78 1.68 -12.81
N TYR A 329 1.84 1.80 -13.75
CA TYR A 329 0.92 2.95 -13.85
C TYR A 329 -0.51 2.64 -13.37
N CYS A 330 -0.78 1.38 -13.08
CA CYS A 330 -2.08 0.91 -12.63
C CYS A 330 -1.87 -0.34 -11.78
N HIS A 331 -2.39 -0.34 -10.56
CA HIS A 331 -2.20 -1.45 -9.61
C HIS A 331 -3.26 -1.48 -8.52
N GLY A 332 -3.32 -2.58 -7.78
CA GLY A 332 -4.12 -2.68 -6.57
C GLY A 332 -3.52 -1.91 -5.40
N GLN A 333 -4.37 -1.49 -4.48
CA GLN A 333 -3.99 -0.93 -3.18
C GLN A 333 -4.87 -1.48 -2.06
N GLY A 334 -4.31 -1.53 -0.86
CA GLY A 334 -4.99 -2.00 0.34
C GLY A 334 -4.19 -1.65 1.58
N TYR A 335 -3.75 -2.62 2.38
CA TYR A 335 -2.84 -2.37 3.49
C TYR A 335 -1.39 -2.10 3.06
N ASP A 336 -1.04 -2.41 1.82
CA ASP A 336 0.21 -1.99 1.20
C ASP A 336 -0.06 -0.86 0.21
N LEU A 337 0.89 0.05 0.06
CA LEU A 337 0.78 1.12 -0.93
C LEU A 337 0.74 0.58 -2.37
N VAL A 338 1.34 -0.60 -2.60
CA VAL A 338 1.23 -1.34 -3.86
C VAL A 338 0.85 -2.79 -3.54
N GLU A 339 -0.32 -3.21 -4.01
CA GLU A 339 -0.79 -4.59 -3.96
C GLU A 339 -1.06 -5.11 -5.37
N ARG A 340 -1.20 -6.43 -5.50
CA ARG A 340 -1.74 -7.04 -6.72
C ARG A 340 -3.21 -6.62 -6.93
N PRO A 341 -3.72 -6.61 -8.19
CA PRO A 341 -2.95 -6.93 -9.39
C PRO A 341 -2.00 -5.78 -9.77
N LEU A 342 -0.85 -6.13 -10.32
CA LEU A 342 0.02 -5.17 -11.00
C LEU A 342 -0.35 -5.18 -12.48
N VAL A 343 -0.93 -4.11 -13.01
CA VAL A 343 -1.30 -4.07 -14.44
C VAL A 343 -0.03 -3.97 -15.29
N ARG A 344 0.51 -5.15 -15.63
CA ARG A 344 1.73 -5.35 -16.39
C ARG A 344 1.60 -6.57 -17.31
N HIS A 345 2.56 -6.71 -18.22
CA HIS A 345 2.62 -7.84 -19.17
C HIS A 345 2.80 -9.22 -18.50
N ASP A 346 3.34 -9.24 -17.29
CA ASP A 346 3.70 -10.44 -16.52
C ASP A 346 2.76 -10.74 -15.33
N GLU A 347 1.70 -9.96 -15.13
CA GLU A 347 0.71 -10.22 -14.08
C GLU A 347 -0.32 -11.27 -14.53
N PRO A 348 -0.38 -12.44 -13.89
CA PRO A 348 -1.31 -13.51 -14.25
C PRO A 348 -2.75 -13.28 -13.76
N MET A 349 -3.00 -12.31 -12.88
CA MET A 349 -4.35 -12.02 -12.40
C MET A 349 -5.21 -11.38 -13.49
N THR A 350 -6.51 -11.63 -13.38
CA THR A 350 -7.57 -10.86 -14.08
C THR A 350 -8.20 -9.86 -13.11
N ILE A 351 -8.73 -8.79 -13.65
CA ILE A 351 -9.55 -7.85 -12.87
C ILE A 351 -10.78 -8.57 -12.30
N GLN A 352 -11.11 -8.29 -11.06
CA GLN A 352 -12.28 -8.86 -10.38
C GLN A 352 -13.08 -7.74 -9.70
N LYS A 353 -14.35 -8.03 -9.48
CA LYS A 353 -15.23 -7.18 -8.69
C LYS A 353 -14.64 -7.01 -7.26
N ASP A 354 -14.89 -5.86 -6.67
CA ASP A 354 -14.47 -5.48 -5.31
C ASP A 354 -12.94 -5.32 -5.13
N MET A 355 -12.18 -5.20 -6.21
CA MET A 355 -10.80 -4.72 -6.17
C MET A 355 -10.76 -3.19 -6.00
N ASN A 356 -9.78 -2.69 -5.22
CA ASN A 356 -9.40 -1.27 -5.19
C ASN A 356 -8.21 -1.07 -6.12
N ILE A 357 -8.40 -0.32 -7.19
CA ILE A 357 -7.40 -0.10 -8.23
C ILE A 357 -7.08 1.39 -8.33
N VAL A 358 -5.81 1.73 -8.28
CA VAL A 358 -5.32 3.06 -8.62
C VAL A 358 -4.87 3.13 -10.07
N VAL A 359 -5.19 4.24 -10.74
CA VAL A 359 -4.80 4.50 -12.13
C VAL A 359 -4.10 5.86 -12.19
N HIS A 360 -2.80 5.84 -12.50
CA HIS A 360 -1.95 7.03 -12.53
C HIS A 360 -1.12 7.14 -13.82
N PRO A 361 -1.78 7.42 -14.96
CA PRO A 361 -1.08 7.64 -16.22
C PRO A 361 -0.33 8.98 -16.17
N THR A 362 0.60 9.08 -15.26
CA THR A 362 1.43 10.28 -15.10
C THR A 362 2.28 10.45 -16.32
N TYR A 363 2.21 11.61 -16.89
CA TYR A 363 2.94 11.87 -18.10
C TYR A 363 3.70 13.18 -18.03
N PHE A 364 5.00 13.07 -18.32
CA PHE A 364 5.84 14.24 -18.55
C PHE A 364 6.07 14.39 -20.06
N HIS A 365 5.64 15.50 -20.63
CA HIS A 365 5.86 15.83 -22.03
C HIS A 365 5.98 17.33 -22.25
N ALA A 366 6.80 17.73 -23.22
CA ALA A 366 6.97 19.12 -23.63
C ALA A 366 7.25 20.12 -22.49
N GLY A 367 7.88 19.67 -21.40
CA GLY A 367 8.18 20.50 -20.24
C GLY A 367 7.04 20.61 -19.22
N TYR A 368 5.98 19.81 -19.35
CA TYR A 368 4.86 19.78 -18.41
C TYR A 368 4.78 18.42 -17.72
N LEU A 369 4.59 18.42 -16.41
CA LEU A 369 4.34 17.23 -15.61
C LEU A 369 2.90 17.27 -15.12
N ASN A 370 2.03 16.47 -15.72
CA ASN A 370 0.65 16.28 -15.28
C ASN A 370 0.54 15.00 -14.45
N TRP A 371 0.43 15.15 -13.13
CA TRP A 371 0.20 14.01 -12.26
C TRP A 371 -1.29 13.84 -12.05
N LEU A 372 -1.86 12.81 -12.69
CA LEU A 372 -3.29 12.49 -12.59
C LEU A 372 -3.42 11.08 -12.02
N CYS A 373 -3.73 11.00 -10.74
CA CYS A 373 -3.80 9.75 -10.00
C CYS A 373 -5.09 9.69 -9.17
N ASP A 374 -5.83 8.61 -9.28
CA ASP A 374 -7.09 8.37 -8.56
C ASP A 374 -7.35 6.89 -8.37
N ASN A 375 -8.08 6.55 -7.29
CA ASN A 375 -8.55 5.20 -7.00
C ASN A 375 -9.99 4.97 -7.48
N TYR A 376 -10.24 3.70 -7.82
CA TYR A 376 -11.53 3.18 -8.27
C TYR A 376 -11.82 1.83 -7.60
N LEU A 377 -13.04 1.65 -7.10
CA LEU A 377 -13.55 0.33 -6.71
C LEU A 377 -14.20 -0.34 -7.92
N ILE A 378 -13.84 -1.58 -8.18
CA ILE A 378 -14.34 -2.32 -9.33
C ILE A 378 -15.71 -2.90 -9.01
N GLY A 379 -16.72 -2.48 -9.74
CA GLY A 379 -18.08 -3.04 -9.69
C GLY A 379 -18.28 -4.24 -10.62
N GLY A 380 -19.52 -4.70 -10.75
CA GLY A 380 -19.86 -5.85 -11.60
C GLY A 380 -19.63 -5.63 -13.09
N ASN A 381 -19.72 -4.38 -13.56
CA ASN A 381 -19.61 -4.00 -14.99
C ASN A 381 -18.32 -3.21 -15.31
N GLY A 382 -17.48 -2.98 -14.33
CA GLY A 382 -16.25 -2.17 -14.43
C GLY A 382 -16.06 -1.24 -13.23
N PRO A 383 -15.17 -0.25 -13.33
CA PRO A 383 -14.93 0.69 -12.23
C PRO A 383 -16.19 1.52 -11.94
N GLY A 384 -16.41 1.79 -10.65
CA GLY A 384 -17.37 2.78 -10.19
C GLY A 384 -16.87 4.21 -10.40
N ASP A 385 -17.52 5.15 -9.75
CA ASP A 385 -17.08 6.54 -9.76
C ASP A 385 -15.68 6.69 -9.13
N ARG A 386 -14.97 7.71 -9.55
CA ARG A 386 -13.70 8.12 -8.96
C ARG A 386 -13.90 8.39 -7.46
N LEU A 387 -13.04 7.85 -6.61
CA LEU A 387 -13.18 8.00 -5.15
C LEU A 387 -12.83 9.41 -4.68
N HIS A 388 -11.79 10.01 -5.27
CA HIS A 388 -11.38 11.36 -4.94
C HIS A 388 -12.32 12.40 -5.55
N GLN A 389 -12.61 13.45 -4.78
CA GLN A 389 -13.48 14.56 -5.19
C GLN A 389 -12.68 15.80 -5.59
N PHE A 390 -11.36 15.83 -5.35
CA PHE A 390 -10.52 16.93 -5.78
C PHE A 390 -10.59 17.09 -7.31
N PRO A 391 -10.70 18.34 -7.85
CA PRO A 391 -10.84 18.57 -9.28
C PRO A 391 -9.75 17.94 -10.14
N GLU A 392 -10.10 17.51 -11.34
CA GLU A 392 -9.17 17.01 -12.37
C GLU A 392 -8.60 18.14 -13.25
N GLU A 393 -8.47 19.30 -12.67
CA GLU A 393 -7.97 20.48 -13.33
C GLU A 393 -6.60 20.85 -12.77
N ILE A 394 -5.81 21.55 -13.57
CA ILE A 394 -4.60 22.18 -13.08
C ILE A 394 -5.00 23.44 -12.34
N VAL A 395 -4.74 23.50 -11.04
CA VAL A 395 -5.15 24.59 -10.18
C VAL A 395 -4.19 25.77 -10.31
N GLU A 396 -4.72 27.00 -10.38
CA GLU A 396 -3.91 28.23 -10.26
C GLU A 396 -3.86 28.63 -8.78
N VAL A 397 -2.65 28.76 -8.21
CA VAL A 397 -2.40 29.06 -6.79
C VAL A 397 -1.43 30.22 -6.62
N GLY A 398 -1.44 30.93 -5.49
CA GLY A 398 -0.49 32.01 -5.12
C GLY A 398 -0.87 33.38 -5.64
#